data_26a01bcf7e4af6b4895a8580ee516aee
#
_entry.id   26a01bcf7e4af6b4895a8580ee516aee
#
_cell.length_a   1.000
_cell.length_b   1.000
_cell.length_c   1.000
_cell.angle_alpha   90.00
_cell.angle_beta   90.00
_cell.angle_gamma   90.00
#
_symmetry.space_group_name_H-M   'P 1'
#
loop_
_entity.id
_entity.type
_entity.pdbx_description
1 polymer ?
#
loop_
_entity_poly.entity_id
_entity_poly.type
_entity_poly.pdbx_seq_one_letter_code
_entity_poly.pdbx_strand_id
1 'polypeptide(L)'
;MLNPAGNMLKTPFMLAAFLLVQIPAQAHHSITGEFDTAVTFELRGTLTKLDWANPHLWYYLDVVNDAGVVEQWQCTTGQNPNRLIRAGWKKEDLPIGSVIRTLRSNPARDESNTCIVGGITFDDGTPVFSGNKGETTQ
;
A
#
# COMPACT_ATOMS: atom_id res chain seq x y z
N MET A 1 34.43 -73.34 28.97
CA MET A 1 33.71 -72.88 30.14
C MET A 1 33.27 -71.43 29.95
N LEU A 2 32.01 -71.25 29.96
CA LEU A 2 31.25 -70.03 30.18
C LEU A 2 31.66 -68.70 29.45
N ASN A 3 30.99 -68.50 28.38
CA ASN A 3 30.82 -67.20 27.72
C ASN A 3 29.73 -66.42 28.45
N PRO A 4 29.89 -65.16 28.85
CA PRO A 4 28.76 -64.28 29.10
C PRO A 4 28.59 -63.33 27.96
N ALA A 5 27.43 -63.48 27.31
CA ALA A 5 26.89 -62.60 26.32
C ALA A 5 26.72 -61.18 26.88
N GLY A 6 27.42 -60.24 26.28
CA GLY A 6 27.17 -58.79 26.51
C GLY A 6 25.90 -58.32 25.78
N ASN A 7 24.88 -58.02 26.54
CA ASN A 7 23.69 -57.35 26.05
C ASN A 7 24.05 -55.92 25.63
N MET A 8 24.14 -55.69 24.34
CA MET A 8 24.15 -54.35 23.79
C MET A 8 22.71 -53.78 23.86
N LEU A 9 22.47 -52.89 24.83
CA LEU A 9 21.28 -52.06 24.88
C LEU A 9 21.25 -51.18 23.63
N LYS A 10 20.37 -51.50 22.71
CA LYS A 10 20.04 -50.63 21.60
C LYS A 10 19.13 -49.52 22.10
N THR A 11 19.68 -48.33 22.34
CA THR A 11 18.92 -47.13 22.64
C THR A 11 18.25 -46.66 21.34
N PRO A 12 16.93 -46.56 21.27
CA PRO A 12 16.28 -45.96 20.11
C PRO A 12 16.54 -44.46 20.15
N PHE A 13 17.26 -43.96 19.14
CA PHE A 13 17.42 -42.51 18.89
C PHE A 13 16.06 -41.97 18.41
N MET A 14 15.31 -41.40 19.33
CA MET A 14 14.03 -40.76 19.06
C MET A 14 14.31 -39.44 18.36
N LEU A 15 14.33 -39.47 17.03
CA LEU A 15 14.45 -38.28 16.19
C LEU A 15 13.10 -37.50 16.29
N ALA A 16 13.04 -36.54 17.21
CA ALA A 16 11.91 -35.61 17.30
C ALA A 16 11.97 -34.71 16.08
N ALA A 17 11.18 -35.06 15.06
CA ALA A 17 10.91 -34.19 13.93
C ALA A 17 10.11 -33.00 14.42
N PHE A 18 10.79 -31.88 14.68
CA PHE A 18 10.14 -30.56 14.88
C PHE A 18 9.54 -30.14 13.55
N LEU A 19 8.27 -30.44 13.34
CA LEU A 19 7.48 -29.85 12.27
C LEU A 19 7.36 -28.35 12.55
N LEU A 20 8.25 -27.57 11.96
CA LEU A 20 8.11 -26.13 11.83
C LEU A 20 6.89 -25.88 10.93
N VAL A 21 5.71 -25.73 11.55
CA VAL A 21 4.53 -25.18 10.89
C VAL A 21 4.87 -23.73 10.59
N GLN A 22 5.31 -23.48 9.37
CA GLN A 22 5.41 -22.12 8.84
C GLN A 22 3.99 -21.63 8.62
N ILE A 23 3.44 -20.93 9.61
CA ILE A 23 2.22 -20.15 9.44
C ILE A 23 2.61 -18.99 8.52
N PRO A 24 2.09 -18.90 7.28
CA PRO A 24 2.29 -17.71 6.49
C PRO A 24 1.66 -16.56 7.28
N ALA A 25 2.50 -15.67 7.82
CA ALA A 25 2.05 -14.40 8.34
C ALA A 25 1.54 -13.60 7.13
N GLN A 26 0.27 -13.77 6.81
CA GLN A 26 -0.42 -12.89 5.89
C GLN A 26 -0.58 -11.55 6.62
N ALA A 27 0.43 -10.71 6.51
CA ALA A 27 0.32 -9.30 6.81
C ALA A 27 -0.52 -8.64 5.70
N HIS A 28 -1.80 -9.00 5.63
CA HIS A 28 -2.78 -8.15 4.99
C HIS A 28 -2.97 -6.97 5.94
N HIS A 29 -2.25 -5.89 5.66
CA HIS A 29 -2.60 -4.60 6.23
C HIS A 29 -4.05 -4.33 5.83
N SER A 30 -4.96 -4.52 6.77
CA SER A 30 -6.36 -4.21 6.56
C SER A 30 -6.48 -2.71 6.39
N ILE A 31 -7.01 -2.24 5.26
CA ILE A 31 -7.29 -0.82 5.02
C ILE A 31 -8.01 -0.21 6.22
N THR A 32 -8.99 -0.92 6.77
CA THR A 32 -9.75 -0.47 7.95
C THR A 32 -8.95 -0.50 9.25
N GLY A 33 -7.85 -1.23 9.30
CA GLY A 33 -6.92 -1.22 10.43
C GLY A 33 -5.98 -0.03 10.42
N GLU A 34 -5.62 0.45 9.23
CA GLU A 34 -4.68 1.53 9.03
C GLU A 34 -5.37 2.89 8.84
N PHE A 35 -6.52 2.91 8.15
CA PHE A 35 -7.26 4.14 7.82
C PHE A 35 -8.63 4.18 8.49
N ASP A 36 -9.09 5.38 8.86
CA ASP A 36 -10.44 5.60 9.38
C ASP A 36 -11.44 5.82 8.23
N THR A 37 -12.09 4.73 7.83
CA THR A 37 -13.07 4.76 6.74
C THR A 37 -14.40 5.43 7.10
N ALA A 38 -14.62 5.80 8.37
CA ALA A 38 -15.79 6.57 8.79
C ALA A 38 -15.63 8.08 8.51
N VAL A 39 -14.38 8.53 8.36
CA VAL A 39 -14.06 9.93 8.04
C VAL A 39 -13.70 10.03 6.56
N THR A 40 -14.33 10.98 5.86
CA THR A 40 -14.03 11.23 4.45
C THR A 40 -13.80 12.73 4.23
N PHE A 41 -12.73 13.03 3.49
CA PHE A 41 -12.35 14.40 3.13
C PHE A 41 -11.72 14.44 1.72
N GLU A 42 -11.42 15.64 1.24
CA GLU A 42 -10.71 15.87 -0.01
C GLU A 42 -9.53 16.80 0.23
N LEU A 43 -8.43 16.55 -0.47
CA LEU A 43 -7.28 17.43 -0.49
C LEU A 43 -7.16 18.06 -1.89
N ARG A 44 -6.69 19.29 -1.91
CA ARG A 44 -6.17 19.95 -3.11
C ARG A 44 -4.73 20.35 -2.83
N GLY A 45 -3.79 19.84 -3.62
CA GLY A 45 -2.40 20.10 -3.37
C GLY A 45 -1.54 19.97 -4.62
N THR A 46 -0.31 20.45 -4.50
CA THR A 46 0.70 20.32 -5.56
C THR A 46 1.45 19.01 -5.37
N LEU A 47 1.52 18.18 -6.40
CA LEU A 47 2.29 16.94 -6.39
C LEU A 47 3.79 17.26 -6.35
N THR A 48 4.47 16.85 -5.29
CA THR A 48 5.91 17.06 -5.10
C THR A 48 6.72 15.81 -5.40
N LYS A 49 6.12 14.63 -5.23
CA LYS A 49 6.74 13.35 -5.54
C LYS A 49 5.67 12.32 -5.90
N LEU A 50 5.99 11.45 -6.85
CA LEU A 50 5.21 10.25 -7.16
C LEU A 50 6.13 9.03 -6.99
N ASP A 51 5.83 8.21 -6.00
CA ASP A 51 6.53 6.94 -5.79
C ASP A 51 5.82 5.84 -6.59
N TRP A 52 6.41 5.52 -7.75
CA TRP A 52 5.88 4.55 -8.69
C TRP A 52 6.51 3.18 -8.42
N ALA A 53 6.15 2.57 -7.28
CA ALA A 53 6.72 1.32 -6.81
C ALA A 53 5.64 0.32 -6.36
N ASN A 54 5.97 -0.98 -6.45
CA ASN A 54 5.11 -2.02 -5.90
C ASN A 54 5.27 -2.09 -4.36
N PRO A 55 4.22 -2.45 -3.61
CA PRO A 55 2.90 -2.90 -4.07
C PRO A 55 1.92 -1.76 -4.36
N HIS A 56 2.16 -0.54 -3.94
CA HIS A 56 1.22 0.58 -4.06
C HIS A 56 1.92 1.87 -4.49
N LEU A 57 1.21 2.67 -5.31
CA LEU A 57 1.59 4.04 -5.62
C LEU A 57 1.42 4.92 -4.39
N TRP A 58 2.38 5.85 -4.22
CA TRP A 58 2.27 6.92 -3.23
C TRP A 58 2.43 8.28 -3.88
N TYR A 59 1.56 9.19 -3.52
CA TYR A 59 1.50 10.58 -3.95
C TYR A 59 1.89 11.47 -2.78
N TYR A 60 2.87 12.32 -2.97
CA TYR A 60 3.30 13.30 -1.96
C TYR A 60 2.84 14.67 -2.40
N LEU A 61 2.10 15.37 -1.55
CA LEU A 61 1.42 16.60 -1.85
C LEU A 61 1.83 17.70 -0.88
N ASP A 62 2.08 18.89 -1.39
CA ASP A 62 2.06 20.12 -0.60
C ASP A 62 0.64 20.68 -0.63
N VAL A 63 -0.01 20.71 0.53
CA VAL A 63 -1.38 21.19 0.73
C VAL A 63 -1.34 22.45 1.57
N VAL A 64 -1.96 23.52 1.10
CA VAL A 64 -2.10 24.75 1.88
C VAL A 64 -3.36 24.63 2.73
N ASN A 65 -3.22 24.68 4.06
CA ASN A 65 -4.34 24.62 4.99
C ASN A 65 -5.04 25.99 5.11
N ASP A 66 -6.13 26.06 5.86
CA ASP A 66 -6.93 27.27 6.04
C ASP A 66 -6.16 28.43 6.70
N ALA A 67 -5.08 28.14 7.41
CA ALA A 67 -4.19 29.14 8.00
C ALA A 67 -3.10 29.62 7.03
N GLY A 68 -3.09 29.13 5.79
CA GLY A 68 -2.08 29.47 4.79
C GLY A 68 -0.75 28.72 4.98
N VAL A 69 -0.68 27.72 5.85
CA VAL A 69 0.52 26.92 6.11
C VAL A 69 0.53 25.72 5.16
N VAL A 70 1.72 25.43 4.62
CA VAL A 70 1.92 24.26 3.78
C VAL A 70 2.09 23.02 4.67
N GLU A 71 1.26 22.03 4.46
CA GLU A 71 1.33 20.71 5.07
C GLU A 71 1.73 19.68 4.02
N GLN A 72 2.68 18.81 4.38
CA GLN A 72 3.05 17.69 3.52
C GLN A 72 2.16 16.49 3.81
N TRP A 73 1.48 16.03 2.77
CA TRP A 73 0.62 14.85 2.81
C TRP A 73 1.19 13.72 1.96
N GLN A 74 0.98 12.48 2.40
CA GLN A 74 1.25 11.30 1.60
C GLN A 74 -0.01 10.46 1.48
N CYS A 75 -0.42 10.17 0.26
CA CYS A 75 -1.66 9.45 -0.01
C CYS A 75 -1.43 8.30 -0.99
N THR A 76 -2.24 7.25 -0.85
CA THR A 76 -2.23 6.11 -1.77
C THR A 76 -3.63 5.80 -2.25
N THR A 77 -3.77 5.32 -3.49
CA THR A 77 -5.03 4.75 -3.99
C THR A 77 -5.10 3.24 -3.75
N GLY A 78 -4.07 2.63 -3.19
CA GLY A 78 -3.94 1.18 -3.12
C GLY A 78 -3.69 0.52 -4.48
N GLN A 79 -3.51 1.30 -5.55
CA GLN A 79 -3.28 0.77 -6.90
C GLN A 79 -1.85 0.27 -7.05
N ASN A 80 -1.72 -0.78 -7.86
CA ASN A 80 -0.43 -1.37 -8.22
C ASN A 80 0.06 -0.79 -9.56
N PRO A 81 1.31 -0.30 -9.66
CA PRO A 81 1.88 0.21 -10.89
C PRO A 81 1.75 -0.72 -12.09
N ASN A 82 1.94 -2.02 -11.92
CA ASN A 82 1.83 -2.99 -13.01
C ASN A 82 0.41 -3.06 -13.60
N ARG A 83 -0.62 -2.85 -12.76
CA ARG A 83 -2.01 -2.78 -13.23
C ARG A 83 -2.21 -1.52 -14.08
N LEU A 84 -1.69 -0.40 -13.65
CA LEU A 84 -1.78 0.87 -14.39
C LEU A 84 -1.06 0.81 -15.73
N ILE A 85 0.13 0.20 -15.78
CA ILE A 85 0.87 0.00 -17.03
C ILE A 85 0.05 -0.83 -18.02
N ARG A 86 -0.58 -1.92 -17.55
CA ARG A 86 -1.46 -2.74 -18.41
C ARG A 86 -2.70 -2.00 -18.88
N ALA A 87 -3.16 -1.02 -18.11
CA ALA A 87 -4.26 -0.14 -18.50
C ALA A 87 -3.80 1.04 -19.40
N GLY A 88 -2.54 1.06 -19.81
CA GLY A 88 -1.97 2.06 -20.70
C GLY A 88 -1.43 3.32 -20.03
N TRP A 89 -1.47 3.39 -18.69
CA TRP A 89 -0.95 4.52 -17.93
C TRP A 89 0.57 4.46 -17.75
N LYS A 90 1.20 5.63 -17.67
CA LYS A 90 2.63 5.80 -17.41
C LYS A 90 2.81 6.79 -16.27
N LYS A 91 3.95 6.71 -15.59
CA LYS A 91 4.31 7.64 -14.52
C LYS A 91 4.25 9.11 -14.98
N GLU A 92 4.69 9.35 -16.20
CA GLU A 92 4.77 10.69 -16.83
C GLU A 92 3.39 11.30 -17.13
N ASP A 93 2.31 10.52 -17.06
CA ASP A 93 0.95 11.02 -17.24
C ASP A 93 0.48 11.88 -16.07
N LEU A 94 1.22 11.85 -14.95
CA LEU A 94 1.04 12.75 -13.82
C LEU A 94 2.36 13.45 -13.51
N PRO A 95 2.66 14.59 -14.16
CA PRO A 95 3.89 15.33 -13.94
C PRO A 95 4.01 15.89 -12.52
N ILE A 96 5.22 15.89 -11.98
CA ILE A 96 5.52 16.61 -10.73
C ILE A 96 5.25 18.10 -10.94
N GLY A 97 4.68 18.76 -9.91
CA GLY A 97 4.20 20.13 -9.98
C GLY A 97 2.74 20.26 -10.41
N SER A 98 2.09 19.18 -10.84
CA SER A 98 0.66 19.20 -11.12
C SER A 98 -0.15 19.51 -9.85
N VAL A 99 -1.16 20.35 -9.97
CA VAL A 99 -2.18 20.49 -8.92
C VAL A 99 -3.20 19.39 -9.10
N ILE A 100 -3.41 18.61 -8.05
CA ILE A 100 -4.37 17.51 -8.04
C ILE A 100 -5.37 17.63 -6.90
N ARG A 101 -6.50 16.94 -7.06
CA ARG A 101 -7.51 16.74 -6.03
C ARG A 101 -7.61 15.27 -5.70
N THR A 102 -7.67 14.96 -4.42
CA THR A 102 -7.99 13.61 -3.96
C THR A 102 -9.49 13.45 -3.83
N LEU A 103 -9.99 12.26 -4.11
CA LEU A 103 -11.41 11.96 -4.01
C LEU A 103 -11.63 10.91 -2.92
N ARG A 104 -12.59 11.18 -2.03
CA ARG A 104 -12.98 10.26 -0.96
C ARG A 104 -11.77 9.74 -0.17
N SER A 105 -11.02 10.68 0.39
CA SER A 105 -9.84 10.38 1.20
C SER A 105 -10.25 9.96 2.60
N ASN A 106 -9.60 8.93 3.13
CA ASN A 106 -9.75 8.50 4.51
C ASN A 106 -8.40 8.68 5.23
N PRO A 107 -8.36 9.35 6.39
CA PRO A 107 -7.12 9.61 7.11
C PRO A 107 -6.54 8.36 7.75
N ALA A 108 -5.24 8.34 7.95
CA ALA A 108 -4.59 7.35 8.79
C ALA A 108 -5.05 7.49 10.26
N ARG A 109 -5.15 6.35 10.97
CA ARG A 109 -5.58 6.31 12.38
C ARG A 109 -4.54 6.81 13.34
N ASP A 110 -3.29 6.93 12.92
CA ASP A 110 -2.17 7.44 13.72
C ASP A 110 -2.07 8.97 13.71
N GLU A 111 -3.10 9.66 13.16
CA GLU A 111 -3.18 11.12 13.05
C GLU A 111 -2.06 11.75 12.21
N SER A 112 -1.31 10.96 11.46
CA SER A 112 -0.34 11.48 10.49
C SER A 112 -1.04 12.09 9.27
N ASN A 113 -0.33 12.97 8.54
CA ASN A 113 -0.79 13.49 7.25
C ASN A 113 -0.69 12.40 6.15
N THR A 114 -1.30 11.25 6.42
CA THR A 114 -1.33 10.09 5.53
C THR A 114 -2.78 9.75 5.20
N CYS A 115 -3.06 9.39 3.95
CA CYS A 115 -4.41 9.00 3.56
C CYS A 115 -4.44 7.89 2.50
N ILE A 116 -5.55 7.14 2.50
CA ILE A 116 -5.96 6.36 1.34
C ILE A 116 -7.05 7.13 0.60
N VAL A 117 -7.00 7.12 -0.73
CA VAL A 117 -7.94 7.90 -1.57
C VAL A 117 -8.67 6.98 -2.54
N GLY A 118 -9.94 7.30 -2.80
CA GLY A 118 -10.75 6.56 -3.77
C GLY A 118 -10.38 6.85 -5.23
N GLY A 119 -9.63 7.92 -5.48
CA GLY A 119 -9.14 8.33 -6.78
C GLY A 119 -8.49 9.70 -6.73
N ILE A 120 -7.91 10.11 -7.85
CA ILE A 120 -7.35 11.45 -8.02
C ILE A 120 -7.79 12.05 -9.35
N THR A 121 -7.85 13.37 -9.39
CA THR A 121 -8.08 14.15 -10.61
C THR A 121 -7.04 15.27 -10.70
N PHE A 122 -6.82 15.78 -11.90
CA PHE A 122 -6.24 17.11 -12.05
C PHE A 122 -7.18 18.17 -11.48
N ASP A 123 -6.69 19.40 -11.34
CA ASP A 123 -7.49 20.50 -10.79
C ASP A 123 -8.72 20.85 -11.62
N ASP A 124 -8.69 20.54 -12.91
CA ASP A 124 -9.84 20.70 -13.85
C ASP A 124 -10.86 19.56 -13.76
N GLY A 125 -10.65 18.58 -12.90
CA GLY A 125 -11.52 17.43 -12.71
C GLY A 125 -11.21 16.23 -13.62
N THR A 126 -10.23 16.33 -14.52
CA THR A 126 -9.83 15.21 -15.39
C THR A 126 -9.27 14.05 -14.55
N PRO A 127 -9.86 12.84 -14.61
CA PRO A 127 -9.37 11.69 -13.84
C PRO A 127 -7.95 11.26 -14.23
N VAL A 128 -7.18 10.86 -13.24
CA VAL A 128 -5.83 10.33 -13.43
C VAL A 128 -5.77 8.90 -12.91
N PHE A 129 -5.09 8.03 -13.65
CA PHE A 129 -4.90 6.62 -13.30
C PHE A 129 -6.21 5.90 -12.99
N SER A 130 -7.28 6.25 -13.71
CA SER A 130 -8.62 5.69 -13.56
C SER A 130 -8.98 4.89 -14.82
N GLY A 131 -9.48 3.66 -14.64
CA GLY A 131 -9.84 2.80 -15.76
C GLY A 131 -8.70 2.55 -16.75
N ASN A 132 -9.04 2.26 -18.01
CA ASN A 132 -8.08 2.20 -19.10
C ASN A 132 -7.84 3.61 -19.66
N LYS A 133 -6.58 3.92 -19.96
CA LYS A 133 -6.21 5.20 -20.53
C LYS A 133 -6.86 5.37 -21.92
N GLY A 134 -7.59 6.47 -22.11
CA GLY A 134 -8.31 6.76 -23.35
C GLY A 134 -9.76 6.25 -23.40
N GLU A 135 -10.23 5.51 -22.41
CA GLU A 135 -11.67 5.27 -22.21
C GLU A 135 -12.29 6.47 -21.52
N THR A 136 -13.03 7.29 -22.27
CA THR A 136 -13.87 8.32 -21.68
C THR A 136 -15.06 7.63 -21.04
N THR A 137 -15.18 7.67 -19.73
CA THR A 137 -16.42 7.26 -19.05
C THR A 137 -17.51 8.24 -19.49
N GLN A 138 -18.42 7.77 -20.35
CA GLN A 138 -19.66 8.48 -20.69
C GLN A 138 -20.63 8.43 -19.52
#